data_db0b12a959a8eedbb29012b3fa0532fe
#
_entry.id   db0b12a959a8eedbb29012b3fa0532fe
#
_cell.length_a   1.000
_cell.length_b   1.000
_cell.length_c   1.000
_cell.angle_alpha   90.00
_cell.angle_beta   90.00
_cell.angle_gamma   90.00
#
_symmetry.space_group_name_H-M   'P 1'
#
loop_
_entity.id
_entity.type
_entity.pdbx_description
1 polymer ?
#
loop_
_entity_poly.entity_id
_entity_poly.type
_entity_poly.pdbx_seq_one_letter_code
_entity_poly.pdbx_strand_id
1 'polypeptide(L)'
;MASTQSSDSWYASLLGLAESFRISNPPNIRLCIHCLQSIFSFKPPPKIEARTHLQLGNILMTHTKNLDLAKTHLEKAWELSANMTNMDDVKFEAASHLAQMYEKQNQATASKPLLRRAIEISQQSPFWHCRLLFQLAQIHALEKDYLSAISLLGVGVDFAAAAHSEYTTLLFLLSKGMLLLIAKQTKEVHECLSQAGSLIERYSGQAVQKEALKVFFLVLQVCHFLMAGQVKSVKTALKQLQQSIQTITQIHTDEEPQSSNAVDLFQWLPKEHMCVLVYLVTVMHSMQAGYMDKAQKYTDKALMQIEKLKMLDAHPLLSSFQLMLLEHIIMCRLIMGNKTVAIQEIFQACHVCQSQPRLFTTHGAQIHTLLGLYAMSMNCMEAAEAQFKTALRLSESKELSLFINMNLAIVYLRSGRQQELMSLLDRIDPDNLESRSHSLKASACYVRGLQAFFQARYNDAKKYLRETLKMANAEDLNRLTSCSLVLLGHIFLSLGNNQEALNMVSPAMQLAGKIPDVHVQLWASSLLKDLYRLSGDQANEAEGYRLHTSFSQSLLKDHIQSSQLSEHGLIQWTDGPCPFHLNTSSASSHALL
;
A
#
# COMPACT_ATOMS: atom_id res chain seq x y z
N MET A 1 -28.81 -46.73 33.43
CA MET A 1 -29.31 -45.95 32.27
C MET A 1 -29.90 -44.58 32.65
N ALA A 2 -30.35 -44.32 33.87
CA ALA A 2 -30.93 -43.04 34.27
C ALA A 2 -29.91 -41.89 34.54
N SER A 3 -28.64 -42.20 34.80
CA SER A 3 -27.60 -41.19 35.08
C SER A 3 -27.01 -40.51 33.85
N THR A 4 -27.04 -41.16 32.70
CA THR A 4 -26.51 -40.61 31.42
C THR A 4 -27.47 -39.59 30.80
N GLN A 5 -28.79 -39.80 30.87
CA GLN A 5 -29.78 -38.85 30.37
C GLN A 5 -29.81 -37.51 31.16
N SER A 6 -29.46 -37.53 32.46
CA SER A 6 -29.37 -36.31 33.27
C SER A 6 -28.18 -35.44 32.92
N SER A 7 -27.03 -36.03 32.60
CA SER A 7 -25.83 -35.26 32.23
C SER A 7 -25.95 -34.61 30.85
N ASP A 8 -26.61 -35.28 29.90
CA ASP A 8 -26.82 -34.76 28.54
C ASP A 8 -27.68 -33.49 28.53
N SER A 9 -28.65 -33.38 29.41
CA SER A 9 -29.49 -32.18 29.51
C SER A 9 -28.75 -30.99 30.09
N TRP A 10 -27.78 -31.20 31.01
CA TRP A 10 -27.03 -30.10 31.63
C TRP A 10 -26.08 -29.42 30.67
N TYR A 11 -25.26 -30.17 29.93
CA TYR A 11 -24.34 -29.49 28.99
C TYR A 11 -25.06 -28.92 27.77
N ALA A 12 -26.21 -29.51 27.33
CA ALA A 12 -27.04 -28.90 26.31
C ALA A 12 -27.61 -27.55 26.78
N SER A 13 -28.08 -27.48 28.03
CA SER A 13 -28.58 -26.24 28.64
C SER A 13 -27.47 -25.19 28.79
N LEU A 14 -26.25 -25.58 29.19
CA LEU A 14 -25.12 -24.68 29.33
C LEU A 14 -24.64 -24.17 27.97
N LEU A 15 -24.65 -24.99 26.92
CA LEU A 15 -24.37 -24.54 25.54
C LEU A 15 -25.40 -23.53 25.04
N GLY A 16 -26.70 -23.79 25.31
CA GLY A 16 -27.78 -22.84 24.97
C GLY A 16 -27.66 -21.52 25.73
N LEU A 17 -27.30 -21.54 27.02
CA LEU A 17 -27.04 -20.33 27.80
C LEU A 17 -25.78 -19.58 27.29
N ALA A 18 -24.71 -20.30 26.99
CA ALA A 18 -23.50 -19.69 26.44
C ALA A 18 -23.80 -18.94 25.15
N GLU A 19 -24.57 -19.54 24.23
CA GLU A 19 -24.99 -18.90 22.99
C GLU A 19 -25.89 -17.69 23.24
N SER A 20 -26.86 -17.80 24.15
CA SER A 20 -27.73 -16.69 24.55
C SER A 20 -26.92 -15.49 25.06
N PHE A 21 -25.89 -15.72 25.90
CA PHE A 21 -25.02 -14.66 26.40
C PHE A 21 -24.13 -14.08 25.29
N ARG A 22 -23.72 -14.88 24.34
CA ARG A 22 -22.91 -14.44 23.19
C ARG A 22 -23.67 -13.48 22.27
N ILE A 23 -24.97 -13.77 22.02
CA ILE A 23 -25.82 -12.99 21.11
C ILE A 23 -26.60 -11.87 21.80
N SER A 24 -26.54 -11.78 23.13
CA SER A 24 -27.22 -10.71 23.89
C SER A 24 -26.71 -9.33 23.50
N ASN A 25 -27.55 -8.31 23.66
CA ASN A 25 -27.17 -6.93 23.37
C ASN A 25 -27.22 -6.09 24.67
N PRO A 26 -26.08 -5.69 25.26
CA PRO A 26 -24.70 -5.99 24.84
C PRO A 26 -24.29 -7.46 25.11
N PRO A 27 -23.34 -8.03 24.35
CA PRO A 27 -22.85 -9.39 24.53
C PRO A 27 -22.20 -9.59 25.90
N ASN A 28 -22.60 -10.63 26.64
CA ASN A 28 -22.00 -10.97 27.93
C ASN A 28 -20.97 -12.09 27.78
N ILE A 29 -19.80 -11.76 27.23
CA ILE A 29 -18.73 -12.71 26.95
C ILE A 29 -18.23 -13.42 28.22
N ARG A 30 -18.18 -12.72 29.35
CA ARG A 30 -17.74 -13.31 30.63
C ARG A 30 -18.63 -14.48 31.05
N LEU A 31 -19.94 -14.30 31.05
CA LEU A 31 -20.87 -15.37 31.39
C LEU A 31 -20.87 -16.50 30.36
N CYS A 32 -20.72 -16.16 29.07
CA CYS A 32 -20.54 -17.14 28.00
C CYS A 32 -19.33 -18.05 28.28
N ILE A 33 -18.17 -17.48 28.59
CA ILE A 33 -16.95 -18.24 28.95
C ILE A 33 -17.21 -19.14 30.19
N HIS A 34 -17.83 -18.62 31.23
CA HIS A 34 -18.12 -19.40 32.43
C HIS A 34 -19.06 -20.58 32.13
N CYS A 35 -20.09 -20.40 31.31
CA CYS A 35 -20.97 -21.48 30.89
C CYS A 35 -20.20 -22.59 30.16
N LEU A 36 -19.35 -22.21 29.17
CA LEU A 36 -18.55 -23.16 28.42
C LEU A 36 -17.52 -23.90 29.30
N GLN A 37 -16.89 -23.22 30.26
CA GLN A 37 -15.97 -23.85 31.21
C GLN A 37 -16.67 -24.83 32.13
N SER A 38 -17.88 -24.50 32.56
CA SER A 38 -18.66 -25.36 33.45
C SER A 38 -19.06 -26.70 32.81
N ILE A 39 -19.13 -26.77 31.47
CA ILE A 39 -19.46 -28.01 30.75
C ILE A 39 -18.45 -29.12 31.08
N PHE A 40 -17.18 -28.78 31.20
CA PHE A 40 -16.11 -29.77 31.46
C PHE A 40 -16.26 -30.48 32.83
N SER A 41 -16.93 -29.86 33.80
CA SER A 41 -17.21 -30.44 35.09
C SER A 41 -18.17 -31.65 35.02
N PHE A 42 -18.96 -31.72 33.94
CA PHE A 42 -19.94 -32.79 33.71
C PHE A 42 -19.39 -33.94 32.85
N LYS A 43 -18.07 -33.91 32.50
CA LYS A 43 -17.39 -34.93 31.67
C LYS A 43 -18.17 -35.23 30.38
N PRO A 44 -18.32 -34.27 29.49
CA PRO A 44 -19.10 -34.43 28.27
C PRO A 44 -18.50 -35.53 27.37
N PRO A 45 -19.29 -36.11 26.45
CA PRO A 45 -18.75 -37.03 25.42
C PRO A 45 -17.65 -36.35 24.62
N PRO A 46 -16.63 -37.09 24.14
CA PRO A 46 -15.44 -36.52 23.46
C PRO A 46 -15.78 -35.61 22.29
N LYS A 47 -16.88 -35.87 21.56
CA LYS A 47 -17.34 -34.99 20.45
C LYS A 47 -17.82 -33.63 20.95
N ILE A 48 -18.53 -33.59 22.06
CA ILE A 48 -19.01 -32.35 22.67
C ILE A 48 -17.85 -31.62 23.32
N GLU A 49 -16.96 -32.35 23.98
CA GLU A 49 -15.74 -31.81 24.58
C GLU A 49 -14.86 -31.09 23.54
N ALA A 50 -14.59 -31.74 22.40
CA ALA A 50 -13.81 -31.13 21.32
C ALA A 50 -14.47 -29.85 20.76
N ARG A 51 -15.79 -29.86 20.53
CA ARG A 51 -16.52 -28.68 20.07
C ARG A 51 -16.53 -27.56 21.10
N THR A 52 -16.69 -27.89 22.39
CA THR A 52 -16.66 -26.89 23.45
C THR A 52 -15.29 -26.26 23.60
N HIS A 53 -14.21 -27.06 23.46
CA HIS A 53 -12.85 -26.53 23.43
C HIS A 53 -12.64 -25.60 22.24
N LEU A 54 -13.11 -25.94 21.04
CA LEU A 54 -13.03 -25.08 19.85
C LEU A 54 -13.78 -23.75 20.08
N GLN A 55 -15.02 -23.79 20.54
CA GLN A 55 -15.84 -22.59 20.81
C GLN A 55 -15.18 -21.70 21.86
N LEU A 56 -14.72 -22.29 22.97
CA LEU A 56 -14.06 -21.53 24.04
C LEU A 56 -12.74 -20.91 23.55
N GLY A 57 -11.93 -21.65 22.81
CA GLY A 57 -10.71 -21.15 22.19
C GLY A 57 -10.97 -19.98 21.24
N ASN A 58 -12.01 -20.08 20.40
CA ASN A 58 -12.41 -19.02 19.48
C ASN A 58 -12.86 -17.75 20.22
N ILE A 59 -13.72 -17.88 21.23
CA ILE A 59 -14.21 -16.74 22.05
C ILE A 59 -13.05 -16.08 22.79
N LEU A 60 -12.15 -16.85 23.38
CA LEU A 60 -10.97 -16.31 24.06
C LEU A 60 -10.06 -15.56 23.10
N MET A 61 -9.85 -16.07 21.89
CA MET A 61 -9.00 -15.45 20.85
C MET A 61 -9.60 -14.16 20.30
N THR A 62 -10.94 -14.08 20.17
CA THR A 62 -11.63 -12.94 19.54
C THR A 62 -12.00 -11.84 20.52
N HIS A 63 -12.40 -12.18 21.74
CA HIS A 63 -12.96 -11.22 22.69
C HIS A 63 -12.08 -10.97 23.93
N THR A 64 -10.94 -11.66 24.05
CA THR A 64 -10.05 -11.49 25.21
C THR A 64 -8.59 -11.33 24.80
N LYS A 65 -7.74 -10.96 25.77
CA LYS A 65 -6.28 -10.93 25.59
C LYS A 65 -5.59 -12.21 26.05
N ASN A 66 -6.34 -13.23 26.49
CA ASN A 66 -5.81 -14.47 27.04
C ASN A 66 -5.45 -15.48 25.93
N LEU A 67 -4.46 -15.13 25.10
CA LEU A 67 -4.06 -15.93 23.96
C LEU A 67 -3.50 -17.32 24.34
N ASP A 68 -2.80 -17.42 25.46
CA ASP A 68 -2.23 -18.71 25.92
C ASP A 68 -3.31 -19.70 26.31
N LEU A 69 -4.36 -19.22 27.00
CA LEU A 69 -5.51 -20.06 27.35
C LEU A 69 -6.29 -20.46 26.09
N ALA A 70 -6.48 -19.54 25.16
CA ALA A 70 -7.10 -19.84 23.87
C ALA A 70 -6.32 -20.93 23.12
N LYS A 71 -4.99 -20.83 23.08
CA LYS A 71 -4.10 -21.82 22.48
C LYS A 71 -4.30 -23.22 23.09
N THR A 72 -4.29 -23.31 24.43
CA THR A 72 -4.48 -24.57 25.14
C THR A 72 -5.82 -25.25 24.78
N HIS A 73 -6.89 -24.47 24.67
CA HIS A 73 -8.19 -25.01 24.28
C HIS A 73 -8.24 -25.42 22.81
N LEU A 74 -7.64 -24.67 21.91
CA LEU A 74 -7.59 -25.01 20.48
C LEU A 74 -6.70 -26.25 20.23
N GLU A 75 -5.58 -26.40 20.96
CA GLU A 75 -4.71 -27.59 20.91
C GLU A 75 -5.49 -28.85 21.36
N LYS A 76 -6.24 -28.75 22.46
CA LYS A 76 -7.10 -29.85 22.91
C LYS A 76 -8.20 -30.20 21.90
N ALA A 77 -8.82 -29.18 21.28
CA ALA A 77 -9.83 -29.40 20.24
C ALA A 77 -9.21 -30.16 19.03
N TRP A 78 -8.01 -29.78 18.61
CA TRP A 78 -7.28 -30.47 17.55
C TRP A 78 -6.92 -31.92 17.94
N GLU A 79 -6.35 -32.13 19.13
CA GLU A 79 -5.94 -33.46 19.61
C GLU A 79 -7.12 -34.42 19.74
N LEU A 80 -8.21 -33.97 20.36
CA LEU A 80 -9.43 -34.78 20.54
C LEU A 80 -10.09 -35.13 19.20
N SER A 81 -10.14 -34.18 18.27
CA SER A 81 -10.78 -34.39 16.97
C SER A 81 -9.91 -35.17 15.99
N ALA A 82 -8.56 -35.21 16.16
CA ALA A 82 -7.63 -35.82 15.21
C ALA A 82 -7.96 -37.30 14.91
N ASN A 83 -8.39 -38.07 15.90
CA ASN A 83 -8.66 -39.50 15.80
C ASN A 83 -10.17 -39.81 15.66
N MET A 84 -11.03 -38.79 15.50
CA MET A 84 -12.47 -38.98 15.37
C MET A 84 -12.90 -38.89 13.91
N THR A 85 -13.79 -39.81 13.51
CA THR A 85 -14.50 -39.75 12.24
C THR A 85 -15.67 -38.75 12.31
N ASN A 86 -15.98 -38.06 11.20
CA ASN A 86 -17.07 -37.09 11.09
C ASN A 86 -16.95 -35.87 12.04
N MET A 87 -15.71 -35.38 12.25
CA MET A 87 -15.38 -34.17 13.01
C MET A 87 -14.42 -33.26 12.24
N ASP A 88 -14.51 -33.30 10.92
CA ASP A 88 -13.59 -32.59 10.04
C ASP A 88 -13.73 -31.08 10.19
N ASP A 89 -14.96 -30.58 10.43
CA ASP A 89 -15.24 -29.19 10.75
C ASP A 89 -14.46 -28.72 11.99
N VAL A 90 -14.57 -29.44 13.10
CA VAL A 90 -13.87 -29.08 14.35
C VAL A 90 -12.36 -29.21 14.21
N LYS A 91 -11.90 -30.28 13.58
CA LYS A 91 -10.48 -30.57 13.35
C LYS A 91 -9.79 -29.46 12.56
N PHE A 92 -10.29 -29.16 11.38
CA PHE A 92 -9.64 -28.20 10.48
C PHE A 92 -9.87 -26.75 10.91
N GLU A 93 -11.01 -26.44 11.54
CA GLU A 93 -11.25 -25.13 12.15
C GLU A 93 -10.28 -24.88 13.31
N ALA A 94 -10.04 -25.87 14.19
CA ALA A 94 -9.06 -25.76 15.26
C ALA A 94 -7.64 -25.51 14.71
N ALA A 95 -7.22 -26.24 13.67
CA ALA A 95 -5.93 -26.04 13.02
C ALA A 95 -5.82 -24.64 12.40
N SER A 96 -6.88 -24.18 11.74
CA SER A 96 -6.96 -22.84 11.14
C SER A 96 -6.84 -21.73 12.18
N HIS A 97 -7.54 -21.85 13.32
CA HIS A 97 -7.48 -20.87 14.42
C HIS A 97 -6.13 -20.91 15.15
N LEU A 98 -5.53 -22.09 15.34
CA LEU A 98 -4.17 -22.21 15.88
C LEU A 98 -3.16 -21.48 15.00
N ALA A 99 -3.25 -21.63 13.67
CA ALA A 99 -2.37 -20.91 12.75
C ALA A 99 -2.53 -19.40 12.87
N GLN A 100 -3.77 -18.90 12.95
CA GLN A 100 -4.05 -17.47 13.17
C GLN A 100 -3.52 -16.97 14.53
N MET A 101 -3.58 -17.79 15.57
CA MET A 101 -3.00 -17.46 16.86
C MET A 101 -1.50 -17.34 16.84
N TYR A 102 -0.81 -18.29 16.21
CA TYR A 102 0.64 -18.22 16.04
C TYR A 102 1.03 -16.96 15.24
N GLU A 103 0.23 -16.57 14.25
CA GLU A 103 0.43 -15.31 13.52
C GLU A 103 0.28 -14.08 14.43
N LYS A 104 -0.77 -14.02 15.27
CA LYS A 104 -0.97 -12.94 16.26
C LYS A 104 0.17 -12.83 17.27
N GLN A 105 0.78 -13.96 17.65
CA GLN A 105 1.92 -14.02 18.57
C GLN A 105 3.28 -13.78 17.90
N ASN A 106 3.32 -13.42 16.62
CA ASN A 106 4.55 -13.29 15.82
C ASN A 106 5.37 -14.60 15.70
N GLN A 107 4.73 -15.74 15.80
CA GLN A 107 5.34 -17.08 15.71
C GLN A 107 4.76 -17.87 14.53
N ALA A 108 4.45 -17.19 13.43
CA ALA A 108 3.78 -17.79 12.27
C ALA A 108 4.48 -19.06 11.76
N THR A 109 5.82 -19.09 11.77
CA THR A 109 6.63 -20.26 11.36
C THR A 109 6.28 -21.54 12.12
N ALA A 110 5.94 -21.40 13.42
CA ALA A 110 5.63 -22.56 14.28
C ALA A 110 4.33 -23.29 13.86
N SER A 111 3.46 -22.62 13.09
CA SER A 111 2.23 -23.24 12.58
C SER A 111 2.41 -24.10 11.33
N LYS A 112 3.55 -23.99 10.61
CA LYS A 112 3.77 -24.73 9.34
C LYS A 112 3.63 -26.24 9.48
N PRO A 113 4.24 -26.91 10.49
CA PRO A 113 4.08 -28.37 10.65
C PRO A 113 2.62 -28.78 10.87
N LEU A 114 1.89 -28.00 11.68
CA LEU A 114 0.47 -28.24 11.95
C LEU A 114 -0.36 -28.12 10.66
N LEU A 115 -0.16 -27.04 9.89
CA LEU A 115 -0.89 -26.82 8.65
C LEU A 115 -0.56 -27.90 7.60
N ARG A 116 0.69 -28.30 7.45
CA ARG A 116 1.09 -29.38 6.53
C ARG A 116 0.37 -30.69 6.88
N ARG A 117 0.37 -31.07 8.16
CA ARG A 117 -0.35 -32.27 8.62
C ARG A 117 -1.86 -32.15 8.38
N ALA A 118 -2.45 -30.96 8.62
CA ALA A 118 -3.86 -30.74 8.36
C ALA A 118 -4.20 -30.82 6.86
N ILE A 119 -3.34 -30.30 5.98
CA ILE A 119 -3.50 -30.37 4.52
C ILE A 119 -3.44 -31.82 4.02
N GLU A 120 -2.51 -32.64 4.53
CA GLU A 120 -2.38 -34.05 4.16
C GLU A 120 -3.67 -34.86 4.39
N ILE A 121 -4.40 -34.53 5.46
CA ILE A 121 -5.61 -35.28 5.84
C ILE A 121 -6.92 -34.61 5.40
N SER A 122 -6.89 -33.39 4.81
CA SER A 122 -8.08 -32.60 4.46
C SER A 122 -8.58 -32.81 3.03
N GLN A 123 -7.96 -33.70 2.23
CA GLN A 123 -8.27 -33.88 0.81
C GLN A 123 -9.76 -34.23 0.53
N GLN A 124 -10.44 -34.88 1.48
CA GLN A 124 -11.86 -35.22 1.35
C GLN A 124 -12.80 -34.07 1.76
N SER A 125 -12.27 -32.97 2.31
CA SER A 125 -13.01 -31.80 2.76
C SER A 125 -12.58 -30.56 1.94
N PRO A 126 -13.08 -30.36 0.72
CA PRO A 126 -12.53 -29.41 -0.26
C PRO A 126 -12.44 -27.96 0.25
N PHE A 127 -13.44 -27.49 1.00
CA PHE A 127 -13.41 -26.15 1.61
C PHE A 127 -12.22 -25.98 2.56
N TRP A 128 -12.05 -26.93 3.48
CA TRP A 128 -10.97 -26.85 4.47
C TRP A 128 -9.61 -27.03 3.82
N HIS A 129 -9.49 -27.93 2.84
CA HIS A 129 -8.24 -28.13 2.10
C HIS A 129 -7.78 -26.82 1.42
N CYS A 130 -8.67 -26.16 0.70
CA CYS A 130 -8.38 -24.86 0.09
C CYS A 130 -8.03 -23.79 1.12
N ARG A 131 -8.78 -23.71 2.24
CA ARG A 131 -8.52 -22.74 3.31
C ARG A 131 -7.14 -22.93 3.94
N LEU A 132 -6.76 -24.15 4.24
CA LEU A 132 -5.46 -24.47 4.82
C LEU A 132 -4.30 -24.21 3.85
N LEU A 133 -4.50 -24.46 2.55
CA LEU A 133 -3.54 -24.10 1.49
C LEU A 133 -3.33 -22.58 1.42
N PHE A 134 -4.41 -21.78 1.44
CA PHE A 134 -4.30 -20.32 1.50
C PHE A 134 -3.53 -19.85 2.73
N GLN A 135 -3.82 -20.41 3.92
CA GLN A 135 -3.14 -20.03 5.16
C GLN A 135 -1.65 -20.40 5.12
N LEU A 136 -1.29 -21.58 4.64
CA LEU A 136 0.11 -21.98 4.51
C LEU A 136 0.86 -21.10 3.51
N ALA A 137 0.24 -20.77 2.36
CA ALA A 137 0.80 -19.85 1.37
C ALA A 137 0.99 -18.45 1.96
N GLN A 138 0.01 -17.95 2.76
CA GLN A 138 0.13 -16.67 3.47
C GLN A 138 1.33 -16.63 4.42
N ILE A 139 1.56 -17.71 5.18
CA ILE A 139 2.71 -17.80 6.11
C ILE A 139 4.03 -17.76 5.35
N HIS A 140 4.15 -18.52 4.24
CA HIS A 140 5.34 -18.44 3.40
C HIS A 140 5.54 -17.03 2.81
N ALA A 141 4.46 -16.37 2.38
CA ALA A 141 4.52 -14.99 1.87
C ALA A 141 4.96 -13.98 2.94
N LEU A 142 4.50 -14.13 4.20
CA LEU A 142 4.92 -13.30 5.34
C LEU A 142 6.42 -13.43 5.63
N GLU A 143 7.00 -14.60 5.38
CA GLU A 143 8.44 -14.85 5.52
C GLU A 143 9.24 -14.46 4.26
N LYS A 144 8.57 -13.86 3.27
CA LYS A 144 9.16 -13.51 1.95
C LYS A 144 9.63 -14.72 1.12
N ASP A 145 9.20 -15.94 1.48
CA ASP A 145 9.40 -17.14 0.68
C ASP A 145 8.30 -17.24 -0.39
N TYR A 146 8.37 -16.33 -1.35
CA TYR A 146 7.36 -16.21 -2.42
C TYR A 146 7.33 -17.43 -3.33
N LEU A 147 8.46 -18.11 -3.55
CA LEU A 147 8.50 -19.28 -4.43
C LEU A 147 7.69 -20.45 -3.88
N SER A 148 7.86 -20.78 -2.59
CA SER A 148 7.03 -21.79 -1.93
C SER A 148 5.55 -21.41 -1.89
N ALA A 149 5.25 -20.13 -1.62
CA ALA A 149 3.87 -19.64 -1.61
C ALA A 149 3.22 -19.74 -3.00
N ILE A 150 3.91 -19.36 -4.07
CA ILE A 150 3.44 -19.46 -5.46
C ILE A 150 3.17 -20.93 -5.84
N SER A 151 4.08 -21.84 -5.45
CA SER A 151 3.90 -23.27 -5.68
C SER A 151 2.66 -23.82 -4.97
N LEU A 152 2.45 -23.48 -3.69
CA LEU A 152 1.27 -23.88 -2.92
C LEU A 152 -0.04 -23.35 -3.54
N LEU A 153 -0.05 -22.09 -3.99
CA LEU A 153 -1.21 -21.54 -4.69
C LEU A 153 -1.46 -22.24 -6.03
N GLY A 154 -0.41 -22.68 -6.74
CA GLY A 154 -0.53 -23.52 -7.93
C GLY A 154 -1.22 -24.85 -7.63
N VAL A 155 -0.81 -25.55 -6.57
CA VAL A 155 -1.49 -26.76 -6.09
C VAL A 155 -2.97 -26.49 -5.79
N GLY A 156 -3.26 -25.32 -5.18
CA GLY A 156 -4.63 -24.91 -4.90
C GLY A 156 -5.46 -24.66 -6.17
N VAL A 157 -4.87 -24.10 -7.24
CA VAL A 157 -5.53 -23.96 -8.56
C VAL A 157 -5.93 -25.32 -9.10
N ASP A 158 -5.00 -26.29 -9.12
CA ASP A 158 -5.26 -27.63 -9.67
C ASP A 158 -6.32 -28.38 -8.85
N PHE A 159 -6.24 -28.28 -7.52
CA PHE A 159 -7.21 -28.92 -6.62
C PHE A 159 -8.62 -28.32 -6.76
N ALA A 160 -8.74 -27.00 -6.78
CA ALA A 160 -10.04 -26.32 -6.92
C ALA A 160 -10.67 -26.58 -8.29
N ALA A 161 -9.87 -26.67 -9.36
CA ALA A 161 -10.31 -27.04 -10.69
C ALA A 161 -10.83 -28.50 -10.72
N ALA A 162 -10.14 -29.44 -10.07
CA ALA A 162 -10.58 -30.82 -9.92
C ALA A 162 -11.88 -30.95 -9.09
N ALA A 163 -12.09 -30.04 -8.12
CA ALA A 163 -13.31 -29.95 -7.34
C ALA A 163 -14.44 -29.18 -8.04
N HIS A 164 -14.28 -28.81 -9.33
CA HIS A 164 -15.24 -28.05 -10.14
C HIS A 164 -15.68 -26.71 -9.51
N SER A 165 -14.80 -26.07 -8.75
CA SER A 165 -15.03 -24.74 -8.17
C SER A 165 -14.33 -23.67 -8.99
N GLU A 166 -15.05 -23.07 -9.97
CA GLU A 166 -14.50 -22.01 -10.84
C GLU A 166 -14.10 -20.76 -10.02
N TYR A 167 -14.92 -20.39 -9.04
CA TYR A 167 -14.69 -19.23 -8.20
C TYR A 167 -13.39 -19.36 -7.39
N THR A 168 -13.23 -20.47 -6.69
CA THR A 168 -12.04 -20.72 -5.86
C THR A 168 -10.78 -20.93 -6.71
N THR A 169 -10.91 -21.55 -7.89
CA THR A 169 -9.82 -21.65 -8.87
C THR A 169 -9.31 -20.27 -9.28
N LEU A 170 -10.23 -19.34 -9.59
CA LEU A 170 -9.89 -17.96 -9.93
C LEU A 170 -9.26 -17.21 -8.75
N LEU A 171 -9.74 -17.42 -7.52
CA LEU A 171 -9.12 -16.81 -6.33
C LEU A 171 -7.68 -17.27 -6.12
N PHE A 172 -7.39 -18.56 -6.28
CA PHE A 172 -6.03 -19.09 -6.22
C PHE A 172 -5.16 -18.52 -7.33
N LEU A 173 -5.67 -18.47 -8.56
CA LEU A 173 -4.94 -17.96 -9.71
C LEU A 173 -4.60 -16.48 -9.55
N LEU A 174 -5.55 -15.64 -9.13
CA LEU A 174 -5.33 -14.22 -8.87
C LEU A 174 -4.39 -14.00 -7.69
N SER A 175 -4.49 -14.79 -6.62
CA SER A 175 -3.56 -14.73 -5.49
C SER A 175 -2.15 -15.13 -5.91
N LYS A 176 -1.99 -16.14 -6.77
CA LYS A 176 -0.72 -16.50 -7.41
C LYS A 176 -0.18 -15.33 -8.24
N GLY A 177 -1.01 -14.70 -9.07
CA GLY A 177 -0.64 -13.51 -9.85
C GLY A 177 -0.17 -12.36 -8.98
N MET A 178 -0.78 -12.14 -7.82
CA MET A 178 -0.34 -11.13 -6.85
C MET A 178 1.07 -11.42 -6.30
N LEU A 179 1.36 -12.67 -5.92
CA LEU A 179 2.68 -13.04 -5.43
C LEU A 179 3.75 -13.01 -6.54
N LEU A 180 3.40 -13.38 -7.76
CA LEU A 180 4.27 -13.25 -8.93
C LEU A 180 4.63 -11.78 -9.20
N LEU A 181 3.68 -10.83 -9.02
CA LEU A 181 3.95 -9.39 -9.10
C LEU A 181 4.94 -8.96 -8.02
N ILE A 182 4.74 -9.38 -6.78
CA ILE A 182 5.64 -9.05 -5.66
C ILE A 182 7.04 -9.64 -5.90
N ALA A 183 7.12 -10.88 -6.40
CA ALA A 183 8.37 -11.54 -6.77
C ALA A 183 9.01 -11.00 -8.07
N LYS A 184 8.35 -10.05 -8.77
CA LYS A 184 8.81 -9.42 -10.01
C LYS A 184 9.02 -10.39 -11.20
N GLN A 185 8.30 -11.50 -11.21
CA GLN A 185 8.30 -12.49 -12.29
C GLN A 185 7.35 -12.09 -13.42
N THR A 186 7.68 -11.04 -14.14
CA THR A 186 6.78 -10.35 -15.09
C THR A 186 6.24 -11.22 -16.23
N LYS A 187 6.99 -12.20 -16.71
CA LYS A 187 6.52 -13.13 -17.77
C LYS A 187 5.39 -14.00 -17.24
N GLU A 188 5.61 -14.63 -16.10
CA GLU A 188 4.62 -15.49 -15.46
C GLU A 188 3.38 -14.71 -15.00
N VAL A 189 3.54 -13.44 -14.57
CA VAL A 189 2.42 -12.53 -14.29
C VAL A 189 1.54 -12.34 -15.51
N HIS A 190 2.14 -12.08 -16.67
CA HIS A 190 1.38 -11.85 -17.91
C HIS A 190 0.58 -13.09 -18.31
N GLU A 191 1.18 -14.26 -18.25
CA GLU A 191 0.52 -15.55 -18.52
C GLU A 191 -0.63 -15.80 -17.54
N CYS A 192 -0.38 -15.60 -16.25
CA CYS A 192 -1.36 -15.75 -15.18
C CYS A 192 -2.56 -14.79 -15.35
N LEU A 193 -2.31 -13.52 -15.63
CA LEU A 193 -3.36 -12.53 -15.87
C LEU A 193 -4.15 -12.81 -17.16
N SER A 194 -3.50 -13.27 -18.23
CA SER A 194 -4.17 -13.66 -19.47
C SER A 194 -5.12 -14.84 -19.25
N GLN A 195 -4.65 -15.86 -18.52
CA GLN A 195 -5.47 -17.01 -18.13
C GLN A 195 -6.64 -16.59 -17.24
N ALA A 196 -6.40 -15.78 -16.20
CA ALA A 196 -7.45 -15.29 -15.31
C ALA A 196 -8.51 -14.47 -16.05
N GLY A 197 -8.10 -13.57 -16.96
CA GLY A 197 -9.01 -12.76 -17.76
C GLY A 197 -9.96 -13.61 -18.60
N SER A 198 -9.45 -14.62 -19.31
CA SER A 198 -10.26 -15.52 -20.13
C SER A 198 -11.24 -16.37 -19.30
N LEU A 199 -10.86 -16.77 -18.10
CA LEU A 199 -11.73 -17.52 -17.19
C LEU A 199 -12.82 -16.64 -16.57
N ILE A 200 -12.51 -15.38 -16.20
CA ILE A 200 -13.49 -14.43 -15.65
C ILE A 200 -14.57 -14.09 -16.68
N GLU A 201 -14.20 -13.94 -17.97
CA GLU A 201 -15.18 -13.70 -19.03
C GLU A 201 -16.19 -14.85 -19.17
N ARG A 202 -15.71 -16.09 -19.04
CA ARG A 202 -16.54 -17.31 -19.13
C ARG A 202 -17.29 -17.64 -17.85
N TYR A 203 -16.91 -17.03 -16.73
CA TYR A 203 -17.51 -17.32 -15.42
C TYR A 203 -19.01 -17.07 -15.42
N SER A 204 -19.79 -18.09 -15.09
CA SER A 204 -21.25 -18.09 -15.11
C SER A 204 -21.93 -18.07 -13.73
N GLY A 205 -21.15 -17.96 -12.66
CA GLY A 205 -21.65 -17.92 -11.29
C GLY A 205 -22.33 -16.60 -10.91
N GLN A 206 -22.46 -16.36 -9.62
CA GLN A 206 -23.16 -15.16 -9.08
C GLN A 206 -22.54 -13.86 -9.58
N ALA A 207 -23.40 -12.88 -9.94
CA ALA A 207 -22.97 -11.57 -10.46
C ALA A 207 -22.03 -10.82 -9.50
N VAL A 208 -22.31 -10.87 -8.19
CA VAL A 208 -21.46 -10.24 -7.14
C VAL A 208 -20.07 -10.86 -7.12
N GLN A 209 -19.98 -12.19 -7.16
CA GLN A 209 -18.71 -12.91 -7.19
C GLN A 209 -17.92 -12.59 -8.47
N LYS A 210 -18.61 -12.55 -9.63
CA LYS A 210 -17.99 -12.19 -10.91
C LYS A 210 -17.37 -10.79 -10.88
N GLU A 211 -18.12 -9.80 -10.40
CA GLU A 211 -17.62 -8.44 -10.30
C GLU A 211 -16.49 -8.30 -9.25
N ALA A 212 -16.55 -9.05 -8.13
CA ALA A 212 -15.46 -9.07 -7.14
C ALA A 212 -14.16 -9.65 -7.72
N LEU A 213 -14.25 -10.77 -8.48
CA LEU A 213 -13.11 -11.34 -9.21
C LEU A 213 -12.55 -10.37 -10.25
N LYS A 214 -13.42 -9.68 -10.96
CA LYS A 214 -13.05 -8.68 -11.96
C LYS A 214 -12.35 -7.47 -11.31
N VAL A 215 -12.81 -7.02 -10.13
CA VAL A 215 -12.11 -5.98 -9.35
C VAL A 215 -10.71 -6.46 -8.96
N PHE A 216 -10.56 -7.69 -8.46
CA PHE A 216 -9.25 -8.24 -8.10
C PHE A 216 -8.31 -8.30 -9.31
N PHE A 217 -8.79 -8.86 -10.43
CA PHE A 217 -8.04 -8.92 -11.68
C PHE A 217 -7.58 -7.55 -12.17
N LEU A 218 -8.50 -6.57 -12.24
CA LEU A 218 -8.20 -5.22 -12.71
C LEU A 218 -7.25 -4.47 -11.79
N VAL A 219 -7.33 -4.68 -10.46
CA VAL A 219 -6.36 -4.13 -9.51
C VAL A 219 -4.97 -4.68 -9.80
N LEU A 220 -4.81 -5.99 -10.00
CA LEU A 220 -3.52 -6.60 -10.34
C LEU A 220 -2.99 -6.07 -11.67
N GLN A 221 -3.85 -5.92 -12.68
CA GLN A 221 -3.48 -5.36 -13.97
C GLN A 221 -3.01 -3.90 -13.86
N VAL A 222 -3.73 -3.08 -13.08
CA VAL A 222 -3.32 -1.69 -12.79
C VAL A 222 -1.98 -1.67 -12.07
N CYS A 223 -1.79 -2.49 -11.02
CA CYS A 223 -0.52 -2.57 -10.30
C CYS A 223 0.62 -3.01 -11.23
N HIS A 224 0.41 -3.98 -12.10
CA HIS A 224 1.39 -4.43 -13.09
C HIS A 224 1.84 -3.28 -14.01
N PHE A 225 0.90 -2.54 -14.59
CA PHE A 225 1.23 -1.38 -15.44
C PHE A 225 1.90 -0.25 -14.68
N LEU A 226 1.46 0.06 -13.45
CA LEU A 226 2.08 1.11 -12.62
C LEU A 226 3.53 0.75 -12.25
N MET A 227 3.80 -0.51 -11.91
CA MET A 227 5.16 -0.98 -11.61
C MET A 227 6.07 -0.91 -12.84
N ALA A 228 5.54 -1.18 -14.03
CA ALA A 228 6.26 -1.02 -15.29
C ALA A 228 6.42 0.46 -15.70
N GLY A 229 5.75 1.41 -15.03
CA GLY A 229 5.72 2.82 -15.39
C GLY A 229 4.92 3.11 -16.67
N GLN A 230 4.00 2.20 -17.04
CA GLN A 230 3.14 2.29 -18.23
C GLN A 230 1.82 3.00 -17.88
N VAL A 231 1.91 4.27 -17.51
CA VAL A 231 0.80 5.06 -16.96
C VAL A 231 -0.36 5.22 -17.93
N LYS A 232 -0.07 5.29 -19.23
CA LYS A 232 -1.08 5.41 -20.29
C LYS A 232 -1.97 4.17 -20.38
N SER A 233 -1.38 2.98 -20.25
CA SER A 233 -2.09 1.69 -20.32
C SER A 233 -3.06 1.49 -19.15
N VAL A 234 -2.81 2.12 -18.01
CA VAL A 234 -3.67 2.05 -16.81
C VAL A 234 -5.06 2.65 -17.04
N LYS A 235 -5.20 3.68 -17.88
CA LYS A 235 -6.46 4.45 -18.02
C LYS A 235 -7.67 3.58 -18.33
N THR A 236 -7.52 2.61 -19.23
CA THR A 236 -8.62 1.71 -19.64
C THR A 236 -9.01 0.76 -18.52
N ALA A 237 -8.02 0.10 -17.89
CA ALA A 237 -8.25 -0.81 -16.77
C ALA A 237 -8.87 -0.07 -15.57
N LEU A 238 -8.41 1.15 -15.27
CA LEU A 238 -8.94 1.96 -14.17
C LEU A 238 -10.40 2.39 -14.41
N LYS A 239 -10.78 2.70 -15.66
CA LYS A 239 -12.17 3.01 -16.01
C LYS A 239 -13.08 1.80 -15.79
N GLN A 240 -12.65 0.63 -16.25
CA GLN A 240 -13.38 -0.63 -16.03
C GLN A 240 -13.49 -0.95 -14.53
N LEU A 241 -12.40 -0.75 -13.77
CA LEU A 241 -12.38 -0.97 -12.32
C LEU A 241 -13.40 -0.07 -11.60
N GLN A 242 -13.47 1.20 -11.97
CA GLN A 242 -14.47 2.14 -11.42
C GLN A 242 -15.90 1.74 -11.76
N GLN A 243 -16.15 1.20 -12.95
CA GLN A 243 -17.46 0.67 -13.34
C GLN A 243 -17.83 -0.58 -12.53
N SER A 244 -16.92 -1.53 -12.38
CA SER A 244 -17.15 -2.76 -11.61
C SER A 244 -17.47 -2.47 -10.14
N ILE A 245 -16.76 -1.53 -9.49
CA ILE A 245 -17.07 -1.18 -8.11
C ILE A 245 -18.42 -0.47 -7.97
N GLN A 246 -18.84 0.34 -8.96
CA GLN A 246 -20.17 0.94 -8.98
C GLN A 246 -21.25 -0.13 -9.10
N THR A 247 -21.06 -1.12 -9.96
CA THR A 247 -21.97 -2.27 -10.11
C THR A 247 -22.11 -3.03 -8.78
N ILE A 248 -21.00 -3.37 -8.12
CA ILE A 248 -21.03 -4.03 -6.80
C ILE A 248 -21.78 -3.19 -5.76
N THR A 249 -21.62 -1.86 -5.78
CA THR A 249 -22.31 -0.99 -4.81
C THR A 249 -23.82 -0.85 -5.08
N GLN A 250 -24.25 -1.06 -6.31
CA GLN A 250 -25.66 -1.00 -6.69
C GLN A 250 -26.41 -2.32 -6.49
N ILE A 251 -25.71 -3.45 -6.50
CA ILE A 251 -26.32 -4.75 -6.22
C ILE A 251 -26.71 -4.77 -4.73
N HIS A 252 -28.01 -4.76 -4.47
CA HIS A 252 -28.55 -4.92 -3.12
C HIS A 252 -28.23 -6.32 -2.59
N THR A 253 -27.66 -6.40 -1.40
CA THR A 253 -27.22 -7.62 -0.73
C THR A 253 -28.37 -8.36 -0.02
N ASP A 254 -29.62 -8.29 -0.50
CA ASP A 254 -30.74 -8.99 0.10
C ASP A 254 -30.76 -10.51 -0.22
N GLU A 255 -29.86 -10.95 -1.09
CA GLU A 255 -29.63 -12.37 -1.32
C GLU A 255 -28.39 -12.80 -0.51
N GLU A 256 -28.60 -13.51 0.61
CA GLU A 256 -27.53 -14.29 1.22
C GLU A 256 -26.86 -15.16 0.15
N PRO A 257 -25.52 -15.30 0.15
CA PRO A 257 -24.81 -16.07 -0.84
C PRO A 257 -25.18 -17.55 -0.73
N GLN A 258 -26.28 -17.95 -1.38
CA GLN A 258 -26.60 -19.35 -1.61
C GLN A 258 -25.69 -19.87 -2.71
N SER A 259 -24.40 -20.09 -2.40
CA SER A 259 -23.57 -20.85 -3.31
C SER A 259 -23.95 -22.32 -3.19
N SER A 260 -24.29 -22.94 -4.28
CA SER A 260 -24.59 -24.36 -4.37
C SER A 260 -23.38 -25.24 -4.05
N ASN A 261 -22.18 -24.67 -4.05
CA ASN A 261 -20.93 -25.37 -3.77
C ASN A 261 -20.29 -24.80 -2.49
N ALA A 262 -20.12 -25.65 -1.47
CA ALA A 262 -19.51 -25.28 -0.20
C ALA A 262 -18.06 -24.75 -0.34
N VAL A 263 -17.38 -25.07 -1.44
CA VAL A 263 -16.02 -24.59 -1.72
C VAL A 263 -16.01 -23.11 -2.12
N ASP A 264 -17.11 -22.55 -2.59
CA ASP A 264 -17.22 -21.16 -3.06
C ASP A 264 -17.58 -20.14 -1.95
N LEU A 265 -17.44 -20.55 -0.69
CA LEU A 265 -17.73 -19.69 0.47
C LEU A 265 -16.60 -18.69 0.80
N PHE A 266 -15.54 -18.67 0.00
CA PHE A 266 -14.45 -17.70 0.21
C PHE A 266 -14.87 -16.31 -0.23
N GLN A 267 -14.56 -15.32 0.60
CA GLN A 267 -14.64 -13.92 0.25
C GLN A 267 -13.21 -13.35 0.20
N TRP A 268 -12.84 -12.76 -0.95
CA TRP A 268 -11.52 -12.13 -1.08
C TRP A 268 -11.39 -10.92 -0.18
N LEU A 269 -12.33 -9.96 -0.32
CA LEU A 269 -12.30 -8.70 0.41
C LEU A 269 -13.74 -8.19 0.59
N PRO A 270 -14.10 -7.62 1.76
CA PRO A 270 -15.39 -6.96 1.94
C PRO A 270 -15.60 -5.82 0.93
N LYS A 271 -16.83 -5.57 0.52
CA LYS A 271 -17.23 -4.56 -0.47
C LYS A 271 -16.68 -3.17 -0.14
N GLU A 272 -16.77 -2.78 1.12
CA GLU A 272 -16.30 -1.49 1.61
C GLU A 272 -14.77 -1.35 1.50
N HIS A 273 -14.04 -2.43 1.77
CA HIS A 273 -12.58 -2.48 1.63
C HIS A 273 -12.16 -2.44 0.15
N MET A 274 -12.93 -3.08 -0.74
CA MET A 274 -12.71 -2.99 -2.19
C MET A 274 -12.83 -1.54 -2.68
N CYS A 275 -13.80 -0.77 -2.16
CA CYS A 275 -13.93 0.66 -2.48
C CYS A 275 -12.68 1.45 -2.10
N VAL A 276 -12.13 1.22 -0.90
CA VAL A 276 -10.88 1.86 -0.45
C VAL A 276 -9.72 1.47 -1.35
N LEU A 277 -9.59 0.19 -1.70
CA LEU A 277 -8.54 -0.29 -2.60
C LEU A 277 -8.62 0.36 -3.99
N VAL A 278 -9.82 0.52 -4.56
CA VAL A 278 -10.02 1.21 -5.84
C VAL A 278 -9.63 2.69 -5.75
N TYR A 279 -9.94 3.37 -4.64
CA TYR A 279 -9.45 4.73 -4.40
C TYR A 279 -7.93 4.77 -4.33
N LEU A 280 -7.28 3.84 -3.60
CA LEU A 280 -5.83 3.77 -3.47
C LEU A 280 -5.14 3.63 -4.84
N VAL A 281 -5.55 2.67 -5.68
CA VAL A 281 -4.93 2.51 -7.01
C VAL A 281 -5.24 3.68 -7.94
N THR A 282 -6.37 4.38 -7.75
CA THR A 282 -6.69 5.63 -8.47
C THR A 282 -5.74 6.76 -8.05
N VAL A 283 -5.41 6.86 -6.76
CA VAL A 283 -4.41 7.81 -6.23
C VAL A 283 -3.03 7.51 -6.81
N MET A 284 -2.59 6.26 -6.77
CA MET A 284 -1.30 5.84 -7.31
C MET A 284 -1.14 6.22 -8.79
N HIS A 285 -2.15 5.93 -9.62
CA HIS A 285 -2.16 6.34 -11.02
C HIS A 285 -2.13 7.86 -11.18
N SER A 286 -2.96 8.58 -10.40
CA SER A 286 -3.06 10.04 -10.50
C SER A 286 -1.74 10.72 -10.14
N MET A 287 -1.00 10.19 -9.16
CA MET A 287 0.33 10.66 -8.78
C MET A 287 1.35 10.48 -9.90
N GLN A 288 1.39 9.32 -10.53
CA GLN A 288 2.33 9.06 -11.63
C GLN A 288 2.00 9.88 -12.89
N ALA A 289 0.72 10.05 -13.19
CA ALA A 289 0.25 10.85 -14.32
C ALA A 289 0.33 12.37 -14.08
N GLY A 290 0.57 12.82 -12.83
CA GLY A 290 0.64 14.23 -12.46
C GLY A 290 -0.72 14.89 -12.22
N TYR A 291 -1.79 14.13 -11.93
CA TYR A 291 -3.13 14.69 -11.62
C TYR A 291 -3.30 14.88 -10.10
N MET A 292 -2.61 15.90 -9.53
CA MET A 292 -2.52 16.08 -8.08
C MET A 292 -3.86 16.38 -7.40
N ASP A 293 -4.70 17.23 -7.99
CA ASP A 293 -6.05 17.53 -7.46
C ASP A 293 -6.92 16.27 -7.40
N LYS A 294 -6.80 15.41 -8.43
CA LYS A 294 -7.51 14.14 -8.47
C LYS A 294 -6.98 13.20 -7.39
N ALA A 295 -5.67 13.11 -7.20
CA ALA A 295 -5.04 12.32 -6.16
C ALA A 295 -5.54 12.76 -4.78
N GLN A 296 -5.52 14.06 -4.48
CA GLN A 296 -6.02 14.60 -3.23
C GLN A 296 -7.48 14.24 -2.98
N LYS A 297 -8.36 14.52 -3.94
CA LYS A 297 -9.80 14.23 -3.82
C LYS A 297 -10.12 12.77 -3.50
N TYR A 298 -9.41 11.83 -4.14
CA TYR A 298 -9.63 10.41 -3.87
C TYR A 298 -8.97 9.95 -2.58
N THR A 299 -7.85 10.56 -2.16
CA THR A 299 -7.24 10.32 -0.85
C THR A 299 -8.18 10.75 0.28
N ASP A 300 -8.75 11.96 0.21
CA ASP A 300 -9.68 12.46 1.23
C ASP A 300 -10.90 11.54 1.38
N LYS A 301 -11.46 11.07 0.25
CA LYS A 301 -12.57 10.10 0.26
C LYS A 301 -12.16 8.76 0.89
N ALA A 302 -10.99 8.25 0.55
CA ALA A 302 -10.49 6.98 1.05
C ALA A 302 -10.22 7.04 2.56
N LEU A 303 -9.55 8.10 3.04
CA LEU A 303 -9.27 8.30 4.46
C LEU A 303 -10.56 8.42 5.28
N MET A 304 -11.53 9.20 4.80
CA MET A 304 -12.85 9.30 5.45
C MET A 304 -13.57 7.94 5.53
N GLN A 305 -13.46 7.12 4.47
CA GLN A 305 -14.03 5.77 4.46
C GLN A 305 -13.31 4.86 5.46
N ILE A 306 -11.96 4.90 5.50
CA ILE A 306 -11.15 4.12 6.43
C ILE A 306 -11.49 4.45 7.88
N GLU A 307 -11.64 5.73 8.24
CA GLU A 307 -12.04 6.14 9.59
C GLU A 307 -13.39 5.53 9.99
N LYS A 308 -14.39 5.57 9.10
CA LYS A 308 -15.69 4.94 9.35
C LYS A 308 -15.59 3.43 9.54
N LEU A 309 -14.79 2.76 8.70
CA LEU A 309 -14.61 1.30 8.78
C LEU A 309 -13.87 0.88 10.06
N LYS A 310 -12.86 1.64 10.49
CA LYS A 310 -12.13 1.38 11.74
C LYS A 310 -13.00 1.48 12.99
N MET A 311 -14.07 2.28 12.93
CA MET A 311 -15.06 2.35 14.03
C MET A 311 -15.92 1.09 14.11
N LEU A 312 -16.09 0.36 13.01
CA LEU A 312 -16.91 -0.86 12.93
C LEU A 312 -16.07 -2.12 13.11
N ASP A 313 -14.93 -2.17 12.42
CA ASP A 313 -14.00 -3.31 12.45
C ASP A 313 -12.56 -2.80 12.30
N ALA A 314 -11.73 -3.03 13.33
CA ALA A 314 -10.32 -2.62 13.35
C ALA A 314 -9.44 -3.59 12.53
N HIS A 315 -9.81 -3.89 11.30
CA HIS A 315 -9.05 -4.79 10.45
C HIS A 315 -7.65 -4.22 10.12
N PRO A 316 -6.56 -4.97 10.32
CA PRO A 316 -5.16 -4.48 10.15
C PRO A 316 -4.88 -3.92 8.75
N LEU A 317 -5.54 -4.45 7.71
CA LEU A 317 -5.41 -4.01 6.32
C LEU A 317 -5.77 -2.54 6.12
N LEU A 318 -6.75 -2.01 6.90
CA LEU A 318 -7.15 -0.60 6.81
C LEU A 318 -6.03 0.35 7.23
N SER A 319 -5.22 -0.02 8.22
CA SER A 319 -4.05 0.77 8.63
C SER A 319 -2.96 0.76 7.57
N SER A 320 -2.77 -0.37 6.88
CA SER A 320 -1.85 -0.45 5.74
C SER A 320 -2.33 0.43 4.57
N PHE A 321 -3.60 0.38 4.22
CA PHE A 321 -4.16 1.27 3.19
C PHE A 321 -4.05 2.75 3.57
N GLN A 322 -4.32 3.09 4.84
CA GLN A 322 -4.16 4.46 5.34
C GLN A 322 -2.72 4.94 5.17
N LEU A 323 -1.75 4.11 5.53
CA LEU A 323 -0.34 4.47 5.42
C LEU A 323 0.09 4.67 3.96
N MET A 324 -0.30 3.76 3.06
CA MET A 324 -0.04 3.91 1.62
C MET A 324 -0.66 5.18 1.04
N LEU A 325 -1.88 5.55 1.45
CA LEU A 325 -2.52 6.79 1.03
C LEU A 325 -1.77 8.02 1.55
N LEU A 326 -1.35 8.00 2.83
CA LEU A 326 -0.55 9.08 3.42
C LEU A 326 0.79 9.25 2.66
N GLU A 327 1.49 8.16 2.33
CA GLU A 327 2.73 8.22 1.55
C GLU A 327 2.56 8.95 0.22
N HIS A 328 1.47 8.72 -0.50
CA HIS A 328 1.19 9.36 -1.77
C HIS A 328 0.77 10.82 -1.61
N ILE A 329 -0.10 11.12 -0.63
CA ILE A 329 -0.58 12.49 -0.45
C ILE A 329 0.51 13.42 0.06
N ILE A 330 1.42 12.94 0.91
CA ILE A 330 2.58 13.72 1.36
C ILE A 330 3.44 14.15 0.17
N MET A 331 3.72 13.24 -0.77
CA MET A 331 4.43 13.60 -2.00
C MET A 331 3.68 14.64 -2.82
N CYS A 332 2.35 14.52 -2.91
CA CYS A 332 1.48 15.50 -3.56
C CYS A 332 1.62 16.89 -2.88
N ARG A 333 1.52 16.95 -1.55
CA ARG A 333 1.69 18.20 -0.77
C ARG A 333 3.04 18.87 -1.03
N LEU A 334 4.13 18.08 -1.07
CA LEU A 334 5.47 18.62 -1.35
C LEU A 334 5.58 19.20 -2.76
N ILE A 335 4.97 18.57 -3.77
CA ILE A 335 4.93 19.08 -5.15
C ILE A 335 4.12 20.39 -5.22
N MET A 336 2.99 20.46 -4.53
CA MET A 336 2.13 21.64 -4.47
C MET A 336 2.69 22.77 -3.58
N GLY A 337 3.81 22.54 -2.90
CA GLY A 337 4.45 23.53 -2.02
C GLY A 337 3.86 23.62 -0.61
N ASN A 338 3.00 22.70 -0.21
CA ASN A 338 2.32 22.67 1.11
C ASN A 338 3.14 21.87 2.14
N LYS A 339 4.31 22.35 2.52
CA LYS A 339 5.25 21.68 3.41
C LYS A 339 4.72 21.55 4.84
N THR A 340 3.98 22.54 5.30
CA THR A 340 3.31 22.57 6.62
C THR A 340 2.39 21.36 6.79
N VAL A 341 1.53 21.11 5.81
CA VAL A 341 0.63 19.94 5.84
C VAL A 341 1.40 18.65 5.65
N ALA A 342 2.41 18.64 4.76
CA ALA A 342 3.22 17.46 4.50
C ALA A 342 3.91 16.92 5.76
N ILE A 343 4.52 17.78 6.59
CA ILE A 343 5.20 17.32 7.81
C ILE A 343 4.22 16.82 8.87
N GLN A 344 3.04 17.42 8.96
CA GLN A 344 1.97 16.93 9.84
C GLN A 344 1.44 15.56 9.41
N GLU A 345 1.26 15.35 8.10
CA GLU A 345 0.86 14.05 7.55
C GLU A 345 1.97 12.99 7.72
N ILE A 346 3.27 13.36 7.64
CA ILE A 346 4.40 12.46 7.97
C ILE A 346 4.32 12.05 9.45
N PHE A 347 4.08 12.99 10.35
CA PHE A 347 3.90 12.71 11.78
C PHE A 347 2.73 11.76 12.03
N GLN A 348 1.60 11.95 11.34
CA GLN A 348 0.47 11.04 11.39
C GLN A 348 0.83 9.63 10.89
N ALA A 349 1.61 9.50 9.80
CA ALA A 349 2.10 8.22 9.30
C ALA A 349 2.98 7.50 10.34
N CYS A 350 3.87 8.23 11.02
CA CYS A 350 4.67 7.70 12.13
C CYS A 350 3.78 7.21 13.28
N HIS A 351 2.71 7.92 13.61
CA HIS A 351 1.76 7.53 14.68
C HIS A 351 1.00 6.23 14.32
N VAL A 352 0.61 6.05 13.06
CA VAL A 352 0.02 4.79 12.58
C VAL A 352 1.00 3.64 12.76
N CYS A 353 2.28 3.84 12.44
CA CYS A 353 3.32 2.83 12.64
C CYS A 353 3.58 2.49 14.12
N GLN A 354 3.44 3.48 15.02
CA GLN A 354 3.57 3.23 16.47
C GLN A 354 2.46 2.30 16.99
N SER A 355 1.23 2.50 16.52
CA SER A 355 0.09 1.65 16.90
C SER A 355 0.23 0.21 16.40
N GLN A 356 0.96 0.00 15.30
CA GLN A 356 1.21 -1.30 14.67
C GLN A 356 2.68 -1.41 14.23
N PRO A 357 3.60 -1.84 15.10
CA PRO A 357 5.06 -1.86 14.83
C PRO A 357 5.48 -2.65 13.58
N ARG A 358 4.71 -3.66 13.18
CA ARG A 358 4.94 -4.41 11.93
C ARG A 358 4.87 -3.52 10.69
N LEU A 359 4.07 -2.47 10.70
CA LEU A 359 3.97 -1.54 9.57
C LEU A 359 5.27 -0.76 9.38
N PHE A 360 5.98 -0.44 10.46
CA PHE A 360 7.25 0.27 10.36
C PHE A 360 8.33 -0.56 9.65
N THR A 361 8.37 -1.87 9.83
CA THR A 361 9.31 -2.73 9.11
C THR A 361 9.09 -2.71 7.59
N THR A 362 7.85 -2.50 7.16
CA THR A 362 7.50 -2.45 5.73
C THR A 362 7.62 -1.03 5.15
N HIS A 363 7.20 -0.01 5.90
CA HIS A 363 7.03 1.36 5.42
C HIS A 363 8.13 2.33 5.91
N GLY A 364 8.99 1.91 6.84
CA GLY A 364 10.03 2.76 7.43
C GLY A 364 10.97 3.40 6.39
N ALA A 365 11.40 2.64 5.39
CA ALA A 365 12.20 3.17 4.28
C ALA A 365 11.49 4.29 3.53
N GLN A 366 10.19 4.15 3.29
CA GLN A 366 9.39 5.16 2.61
C GLN A 366 9.18 6.40 3.47
N ILE A 367 8.92 6.23 4.78
CA ILE A 367 8.79 7.35 5.73
C ILE A 367 10.07 8.19 5.76
N HIS A 368 11.25 7.56 5.90
CA HIS A 368 12.52 8.26 5.84
C HIS A 368 12.80 8.89 4.47
N THR A 369 12.32 8.29 3.39
CA THR A 369 12.37 8.91 2.04
C THR A 369 11.54 10.19 2.01
N LEU A 370 10.33 10.18 2.56
CA LEU A 370 9.47 11.37 2.63
C LEU A 370 10.05 12.47 3.52
N LEU A 371 10.67 12.11 4.66
CA LEU A 371 11.42 13.05 5.49
C LEU A 371 12.61 13.66 4.74
N GLY A 372 13.32 12.85 3.94
CA GLY A 372 14.40 13.34 3.08
C GLY A 372 13.91 14.33 2.04
N LEU A 373 12.80 14.05 1.37
CA LEU A 373 12.16 14.96 0.40
C LEU A 373 11.68 16.26 1.07
N TYR A 374 11.08 16.16 2.25
CA TYR A 374 10.69 17.32 3.04
C TYR A 374 11.92 18.15 3.46
N ALA A 375 12.95 17.54 4.01
CA ALA A 375 14.20 18.23 4.40
C ALA A 375 14.86 18.92 3.19
N MET A 376 14.89 18.25 2.03
CA MET A 376 15.37 18.82 0.76
C MET A 376 14.52 20.05 0.34
N SER A 377 13.20 20.00 0.51
CA SER A 377 12.29 21.12 0.22
C SER A 377 12.47 22.30 1.20
N MET A 378 12.91 22.01 2.44
CA MET A 378 13.26 22.99 3.46
C MET A 378 14.69 23.52 3.32
N ASN A 379 15.42 23.10 2.29
CA ASN A 379 16.84 23.44 2.06
C ASN A 379 17.81 22.92 3.16
N CYS A 380 17.40 21.93 3.96
CA CYS A 380 18.21 21.27 4.97
C CYS A 380 18.94 20.06 4.35
N MET A 381 20.02 20.32 3.56
CA MET A 381 20.67 19.28 2.74
C MET A 381 21.33 18.19 3.57
N GLU A 382 21.95 18.51 4.72
CA GLU A 382 22.58 17.54 5.62
C GLU A 382 21.53 16.60 6.23
N ALA A 383 20.41 17.15 6.69
CA ALA A 383 19.31 16.35 7.20
C ALA A 383 18.68 15.49 6.08
N ALA A 384 18.54 16.02 4.87
CA ALA A 384 18.04 15.27 3.72
C ALA A 384 18.95 14.07 3.39
N GLU A 385 20.26 14.28 3.38
CA GLU A 385 21.24 13.21 3.19
C GLU A 385 21.15 12.13 4.28
N ALA A 386 21.07 12.53 5.55
CA ALA A 386 20.94 11.60 6.68
C ALA A 386 19.66 10.74 6.55
N GLN A 387 18.53 11.36 6.19
CA GLN A 387 17.26 10.67 5.99
C GLN A 387 17.32 9.71 4.79
N PHE A 388 17.87 10.12 3.64
CA PHE A 388 18.03 9.25 2.49
C PHE A 388 18.97 8.07 2.76
N LYS A 389 20.07 8.28 3.49
CA LYS A 389 20.97 7.20 3.90
C LYS A 389 20.28 6.21 4.84
N THR A 390 19.46 6.69 5.77
CA THR A 390 18.64 5.84 6.64
C THR A 390 17.61 5.06 5.82
N ALA A 391 16.93 5.70 4.89
CA ALA A 391 16.00 5.05 3.99
C ALA A 391 16.67 3.94 3.14
N LEU A 392 17.89 4.16 2.65
CA LEU A 392 18.67 3.15 1.92
C LEU A 392 19.03 1.94 2.78
N ARG A 393 19.37 2.15 4.07
CA ARG A 393 19.64 1.04 5.01
C ARG A 393 18.42 0.16 5.26
N LEU A 394 17.23 0.76 5.27
CA LEU A 394 15.97 0.08 5.53
C LEU A 394 15.32 -0.48 4.26
N SER A 395 15.73 0.00 3.08
CA SER A 395 15.09 -0.36 1.82
C SER A 395 15.52 -1.74 1.31
N GLU A 396 14.56 -2.60 1.09
CA GLU A 396 14.74 -3.90 0.39
C GLU A 396 14.33 -3.81 -1.09
N SER A 397 13.65 -2.73 -1.49
CA SER A 397 13.17 -2.53 -2.86
C SER A 397 14.24 -1.86 -3.71
N LYS A 398 14.65 -2.52 -4.81
CA LYS A 398 15.60 -1.95 -5.79
C LYS A 398 15.07 -0.66 -6.41
N GLU A 399 13.76 -0.55 -6.69
CA GLU A 399 13.14 0.65 -7.26
C GLU A 399 13.14 1.82 -6.28
N LEU A 400 12.78 1.55 -5.01
CA LEU A 400 12.84 2.59 -3.97
C LEU A 400 14.27 3.07 -3.77
N SER A 401 15.23 2.14 -3.69
CA SER A 401 16.66 2.48 -3.57
C SER A 401 17.15 3.31 -4.76
N LEU A 402 16.69 3.01 -5.97
CA LEU A 402 17.01 3.81 -7.16
C LEU A 402 16.41 5.22 -7.06
N PHE A 403 15.14 5.33 -6.66
CA PHE A 403 14.48 6.61 -6.44
C PHE A 403 15.20 7.46 -5.39
N ILE A 404 15.60 6.84 -4.27
CA ILE A 404 16.36 7.51 -3.19
C ILE A 404 17.71 7.99 -3.72
N ASN A 405 18.44 7.16 -4.47
CA ASN A 405 19.73 7.52 -5.03
C ASN A 405 19.64 8.69 -6.02
N MET A 406 18.57 8.77 -6.83
CA MET A 406 18.33 9.92 -7.71
C MET A 406 18.13 11.23 -6.90
N ASN A 407 17.36 11.18 -5.80
CA ASN A 407 17.16 12.34 -4.93
C ASN A 407 18.44 12.70 -4.17
N LEU A 408 19.22 11.73 -3.72
CA LEU A 408 20.51 11.94 -3.09
C LEU A 408 21.52 12.58 -4.06
N ALA A 409 21.49 12.21 -5.36
CA ALA A 409 22.28 12.88 -6.38
C ALA A 409 21.92 14.36 -6.51
N ILE A 410 20.64 14.72 -6.40
CA ILE A 410 20.19 16.12 -6.40
C ILE A 410 20.69 16.85 -5.13
N VAL A 411 20.69 16.19 -3.96
CA VAL A 411 21.27 16.75 -2.72
C VAL A 411 22.75 17.05 -2.92
N TYR A 412 23.54 16.11 -3.44
CA TYR A 412 24.98 16.32 -3.67
C TYR A 412 25.24 17.40 -4.73
N LEU A 413 24.41 17.46 -5.78
CA LEU A 413 24.50 18.51 -6.80
C LEU A 413 24.27 19.90 -6.18
N ARG A 414 23.26 20.05 -5.33
CA ARG A 414 22.94 21.31 -4.64
C ARG A 414 23.97 21.70 -3.57
N SER A 415 24.62 20.70 -2.95
CA SER A 415 25.67 20.91 -1.93
C SER A 415 27.07 21.08 -2.54
N GLY A 416 27.24 21.01 -3.87
CA GLY A 416 28.53 21.13 -4.56
C GLY A 416 29.48 19.96 -4.35
N ARG A 417 29.00 18.81 -3.87
CA ARG A 417 29.82 17.63 -3.54
C ARG A 417 30.03 16.74 -4.77
N GLN A 418 30.99 17.12 -5.60
CA GLN A 418 31.21 16.52 -6.92
C GLN A 418 31.66 15.05 -6.90
N GLN A 419 32.52 14.66 -5.94
CA GLN A 419 33.05 13.29 -5.88
C GLN A 419 31.95 12.28 -5.57
N GLU A 420 31.15 12.56 -4.56
CA GLU A 420 30.01 11.71 -4.17
C GLU A 420 28.93 11.69 -5.24
N LEU A 421 28.69 12.83 -5.88
CA LEU A 421 27.77 12.92 -7.01
C LEU A 421 28.19 11.98 -8.14
N MET A 422 29.47 12.01 -8.57
CA MET A 422 29.95 11.18 -9.67
C MET A 422 29.82 9.69 -9.37
N SER A 423 30.24 9.25 -8.17
CA SER A 423 30.14 7.87 -7.76
C SER A 423 28.68 7.37 -7.72
N LEU A 424 27.74 8.26 -7.42
CA LEU A 424 26.31 7.94 -7.36
C LEU A 424 25.71 7.90 -8.77
N LEU A 425 26.11 8.81 -9.65
CA LEU A 425 25.66 8.86 -11.04
C LEU A 425 26.02 7.59 -11.82
N ASP A 426 27.14 6.94 -11.53
CA ASP A 426 27.51 5.66 -12.14
C ASP A 426 26.54 4.53 -11.75
N ARG A 427 25.98 4.59 -10.54
CA ARG A 427 24.98 3.62 -10.05
C ARG A 427 23.58 3.83 -10.64
N ILE A 428 23.25 5.06 -11.04
CA ILE A 428 21.95 5.43 -11.61
C ILE A 428 22.04 5.71 -13.11
N ASP A 429 23.05 5.17 -13.79
CA ASP A 429 23.24 5.37 -15.22
C ASP A 429 22.07 4.78 -16.01
N PRO A 430 21.34 5.61 -16.81
CA PRO A 430 20.16 5.16 -17.56
C PRO A 430 20.41 3.98 -18.50
N ASP A 431 21.62 3.88 -19.06
CA ASP A 431 21.97 2.83 -20.02
C ASP A 431 22.22 1.48 -19.34
N ASN A 432 22.65 1.48 -18.07
CA ASN A 432 22.97 0.30 -17.28
C ASN A 432 21.90 -0.06 -16.25
N LEU A 433 20.76 0.67 -16.21
CA LEU A 433 19.70 0.39 -15.24
C LEU A 433 19.01 -0.95 -15.49
N GLU A 434 19.09 -1.85 -14.53
CA GLU A 434 18.32 -3.10 -14.50
C GLU A 434 16.80 -2.88 -14.33
N SER A 435 16.38 -1.65 -14.01
CA SER A 435 14.97 -1.33 -13.78
C SER A 435 14.17 -1.40 -15.07
N ARG A 436 13.05 -2.12 -15.01
CA ARG A 436 12.07 -2.20 -16.11
C ARG A 436 11.07 -1.03 -16.08
N SER A 437 11.12 -0.18 -15.05
CA SER A 437 10.22 0.97 -14.91
C SER A 437 10.62 2.10 -15.87
N HIS A 438 9.75 2.38 -16.85
CA HIS A 438 9.94 3.48 -17.79
C HIS A 438 10.04 4.84 -17.08
N SER A 439 9.27 5.06 -16.03
CA SER A 439 9.28 6.31 -15.26
C SER A 439 10.60 6.53 -14.52
N LEU A 440 11.17 5.49 -13.90
CA LEU A 440 12.47 5.59 -13.22
C LEU A 440 13.61 5.81 -14.21
N LYS A 441 13.57 5.14 -15.36
CA LYS A 441 14.57 5.34 -16.42
C LYS A 441 14.54 6.77 -16.98
N ALA A 442 13.34 7.30 -17.25
CA ALA A 442 13.15 8.68 -17.66
C ALA A 442 13.64 9.68 -16.60
N SER A 443 13.40 9.40 -15.31
CA SER A 443 13.88 10.23 -14.21
C SER A 443 15.41 10.21 -14.08
N ALA A 444 16.06 9.07 -14.31
CA ALA A 444 17.52 8.97 -14.33
C ALA A 444 18.14 9.81 -15.47
N CYS A 445 17.55 9.77 -16.67
CA CYS A 445 17.93 10.66 -17.77
C CYS A 445 17.76 12.14 -17.38
N TYR A 446 16.67 12.51 -16.70
CA TYR A 446 16.45 13.87 -16.22
C TYR A 446 17.56 14.31 -15.24
N VAL A 447 17.93 13.48 -14.26
CA VAL A 447 19.00 13.78 -13.29
C VAL A 447 20.34 13.98 -13.99
N ARG A 448 20.67 13.16 -14.99
CA ARG A 448 21.86 13.36 -15.84
C ARG A 448 21.79 14.68 -16.61
N GLY A 449 20.63 15.01 -17.19
CA GLY A 449 20.41 16.27 -17.89
C GLY A 449 20.56 17.48 -16.96
N LEU A 450 20.05 17.39 -15.74
CA LEU A 450 20.20 18.42 -14.71
C LEU A 450 21.66 18.61 -14.29
N GLN A 451 22.40 17.53 -14.06
CA GLN A 451 23.83 17.57 -13.75
C GLN A 451 24.63 18.21 -14.89
N ALA A 452 24.38 17.83 -16.14
CA ALA A 452 25.06 18.41 -17.30
C ALA A 452 24.76 19.92 -17.45
N PHE A 453 23.54 20.34 -17.14
CA PHE A 453 23.15 21.75 -17.12
C PHE A 453 23.95 22.56 -16.11
N PHE A 454 24.06 22.10 -14.85
CA PHE A 454 24.84 22.79 -13.83
C PHE A 454 26.34 22.83 -14.11
N GLN A 455 26.83 21.95 -14.98
CA GLN A 455 28.21 21.95 -15.48
C GLN A 455 28.38 22.75 -16.77
N ALA A 456 27.36 23.48 -17.21
CA ALA A 456 27.31 24.21 -18.48
C ALA A 456 27.56 23.34 -19.75
N ARG A 457 27.44 22.02 -19.63
CA ARG A 457 27.51 21.08 -20.77
C ARG A 457 26.16 21.01 -21.48
N TYR A 458 25.76 22.11 -22.10
CA TYR A 458 24.41 22.27 -22.65
C TYR A 458 24.04 21.25 -23.74
N ASN A 459 25.01 20.80 -24.55
CA ASN A 459 24.73 19.79 -25.56
C ASN A 459 24.39 18.43 -24.98
N ASP A 460 25.11 18.00 -23.93
CA ASP A 460 24.80 16.77 -23.20
C ASP A 460 23.46 16.89 -22.48
N ALA A 461 23.21 18.02 -21.82
CA ALA A 461 21.95 18.30 -21.16
C ALA A 461 20.77 18.18 -22.15
N LYS A 462 20.86 18.82 -23.34
CA LYS A 462 19.82 18.71 -24.38
C LYS A 462 19.62 17.28 -24.85
N LYS A 463 20.67 16.47 -24.96
CA LYS A 463 20.57 15.05 -25.34
C LYS A 463 19.75 14.26 -24.30
N TYR A 464 20.13 14.33 -23.04
CA TYR A 464 19.43 13.62 -21.96
C TYR A 464 17.98 14.09 -21.78
N LEU A 465 17.72 15.39 -21.87
CA LEU A 465 16.37 15.94 -21.73
C LEU A 465 15.44 15.55 -22.89
N ARG A 466 15.96 15.42 -24.12
CA ARG A 466 15.19 14.90 -25.26
C ARG A 466 14.79 13.43 -25.05
N GLU A 467 15.71 12.59 -24.55
CA GLU A 467 15.38 11.21 -24.20
C GLU A 467 14.36 11.14 -23.04
N THR A 468 14.50 12.02 -22.04
CA THR A 468 13.49 12.15 -20.98
C THR A 468 12.11 12.48 -21.55
N LEU A 469 12.02 13.50 -22.43
CA LEU A 469 10.77 13.92 -23.06
C LEU A 469 10.15 12.82 -23.91
N LYS A 470 10.96 12.08 -24.69
CA LYS A 470 10.50 10.96 -25.50
C LYS A 470 9.82 9.89 -24.64
N MET A 471 10.45 9.48 -23.54
CA MET A 471 9.89 8.50 -22.61
C MET A 471 8.68 9.05 -21.82
N ALA A 472 8.76 10.29 -21.35
CA ALA A 472 7.71 10.92 -20.58
C ALA A 472 6.43 11.13 -21.40
N ASN A 473 6.56 11.54 -22.66
CA ASN A 473 5.41 11.73 -23.57
C ASN A 473 4.78 10.40 -24.00
N ALA A 474 5.59 9.33 -24.12
CA ALA A 474 5.06 8.01 -24.42
C ALA A 474 4.12 7.48 -23.34
N GLU A 475 4.39 7.80 -22.08
CA GLU A 475 3.68 7.28 -20.90
C GLU A 475 2.87 8.34 -20.14
N ASP A 476 2.66 9.52 -20.71
CA ASP A 476 1.91 10.64 -20.07
C ASP A 476 2.47 11.04 -18.68
N LEU A 477 3.81 11.05 -18.51
CA LEU A 477 4.46 11.50 -17.30
C LEU A 477 4.54 13.03 -17.26
N ASN A 478 3.40 13.68 -17.09
CA ASN A 478 3.21 15.11 -17.29
C ASN A 478 4.15 15.99 -16.45
N ARG A 479 4.41 15.61 -15.19
CA ARG A 479 5.31 16.37 -14.32
C ARG A 479 6.75 16.36 -14.85
N LEU A 480 7.26 15.19 -15.26
CA LEU A 480 8.60 15.06 -15.80
C LEU A 480 8.74 15.80 -17.15
N THR A 481 7.66 15.81 -17.93
CA THR A 481 7.56 16.62 -19.16
C THR A 481 7.71 18.11 -18.85
N SER A 482 6.95 18.65 -17.89
CA SER A 482 7.00 20.08 -17.53
C SER A 482 8.37 20.49 -16.97
N CYS A 483 8.98 19.67 -16.10
CA CYS A 483 10.32 19.89 -15.57
C CYS A 483 11.39 19.92 -16.69
N SER A 484 11.29 18.98 -17.64
CA SER A 484 12.25 18.89 -18.77
C SER A 484 12.13 20.06 -19.73
N LEU A 485 10.90 20.50 -20.01
CA LEU A 485 10.65 21.66 -20.88
C LEU A 485 11.17 22.97 -20.24
N VAL A 486 10.93 23.19 -18.93
CA VAL A 486 11.47 24.37 -18.23
C VAL A 486 12.99 24.39 -18.28
N LEU A 487 13.63 23.26 -18.04
CA LEU A 487 15.11 23.14 -18.06
C LEU A 487 15.67 23.37 -19.48
N LEU A 488 15.02 22.84 -20.52
CA LEU A 488 15.38 23.13 -21.91
C LEU A 488 15.22 24.60 -22.27
N GLY A 489 14.10 25.22 -21.82
CA GLY A 489 13.89 26.65 -22.01
C GLY A 489 14.98 27.49 -21.36
N HIS A 490 15.43 27.11 -20.15
CA HIS A 490 16.54 27.77 -19.49
C HIS A 490 17.87 27.63 -20.26
N ILE A 491 18.14 26.43 -20.82
CA ILE A 491 19.32 26.21 -21.69
C ILE A 491 19.26 27.10 -22.93
N PHE A 492 18.11 27.17 -23.62
CA PHE A 492 17.97 28.01 -24.81
C PHE A 492 18.12 29.50 -24.49
N LEU A 493 17.55 29.98 -23.35
CA LEU A 493 17.77 31.34 -22.89
C LEU A 493 19.25 31.63 -22.61
N SER A 494 19.97 30.71 -21.95
CA SER A 494 21.42 30.83 -21.71
C SER A 494 22.27 30.85 -22.98
N LEU A 495 21.77 30.27 -24.08
CA LEU A 495 22.39 30.29 -25.40
C LEU A 495 21.94 31.49 -26.26
N GLY A 496 21.09 32.38 -25.75
CA GLY A 496 20.57 33.54 -26.49
C GLY A 496 19.44 33.21 -27.49
N ASN A 497 18.93 31.99 -27.50
CA ASN A 497 17.85 31.56 -28.41
C ASN A 497 16.48 31.82 -27.76
N ASN A 498 16.08 33.11 -27.67
CA ASN A 498 14.89 33.54 -26.92
C ASN A 498 13.58 32.93 -27.44
N GLN A 499 13.43 32.79 -28.78
CA GLN A 499 12.22 32.23 -29.37
C GLN A 499 12.05 30.73 -29.00
N GLU A 500 13.12 29.96 -29.12
CA GLU A 500 13.11 28.53 -28.73
C GLU A 500 12.89 28.38 -27.22
N ALA A 501 13.45 29.27 -26.39
CA ALA A 501 13.20 29.29 -24.95
C ALA A 501 11.72 29.53 -24.66
N LEU A 502 11.08 30.50 -25.33
CA LEU A 502 9.65 30.79 -25.15
C LEU A 502 8.78 29.60 -25.57
N ASN A 503 9.13 28.93 -26.69
CA ASN A 503 8.43 27.74 -27.20
C ASN A 503 8.50 26.55 -26.21
N MET A 504 9.51 26.49 -25.35
CA MET A 504 9.64 25.46 -24.31
C MET A 504 8.97 25.87 -22.99
N VAL A 505 9.18 27.11 -22.54
CA VAL A 505 8.73 27.54 -21.20
C VAL A 505 7.22 27.76 -21.15
N SER A 506 6.59 28.30 -22.21
CA SER A 506 5.15 28.55 -22.21
C SER A 506 4.31 27.26 -22.07
N PRO A 507 4.54 26.18 -22.82
CA PRO A 507 3.86 24.91 -22.58
C PRO A 507 4.18 24.31 -21.20
N ALA A 508 5.43 24.48 -20.70
CA ALA A 508 5.82 24.01 -19.38
C ALA A 508 5.01 24.68 -18.27
N MET A 509 4.82 26.00 -18.36
CA MET A 509 4.02 26.79 -17.42
C MET A 509 2.54 26.34 -17.44
N GLN A 510 1.97 26.15 -18.64
CA GLN A 510 0.58 25.67 -18.78
C GLN A 510 0.40 24.28 -18.18
N LEU A 511 1.35 23.37 -18.42
CA LEU A 511 1.30 22.01 -17.90
C LEU A 511 1.48 22.01 -16.37
N ALA A 512 2.44 22.79 -15.85
CA ALA A 512 2.66 22.95 -14.42
C ALA A 512 1.45 23.55 -13.69
N GLY A 513 0.68 24.43 -14.35
CA GLY A 513 -0.59 24.93 -13.83
C GLY A 513 -1.69 23.86 -13.72
N LYS A 514 -1.72 22.91 -14.67
CA LYS A 514 -2.65 21.76 -14.61
C LYS A 514 -2.30 20.72 -13.56
N ILE A 515 -0.99 20.62 -13.22
CA ILE A 515 -0.46 19.66 -12.23
C ILE A 515 -0.47 20.28 -10.82
N PRO A 516 -0.72 21.54 -10.62
CA PRO A 516 -0.32 22.56 -9.66
C PRO A 516 1.07 22.36 -9.02
N ASP A 517 2.09 22.14 -9.87
CA ASP A 517 3.49 22.10 -9.43
C ASP A 517 4.04 23.51 -9.25
N VAL A 518 3.96 24.03 -8.02
CA VAL A 518 4.34 25.42 -7.70
C VAL A 518 5.83 25.69 -7.93
N HIS A 519 6.70 24.70 -7.78
CA HIS A 519 8.14 24.87 -8.00
C HIS A 519 8.46 25.06 -9.48
N VAL A 520 7.84 24.28 -10.36
CA VAL A 520 7.97 24.45 -11.82
C VAL A 520 7.33 25.76 -12.27
N GLN A 521 6.17 26.14 -11.71
CA GLN A 521 5.51 27.42 -11.99
C GLN A 521 6.38 28.61 -11.59
N LEU A 522 7.04 28.54 -10.41
CA LEU A 522 7.97 29.57 -9.96
C LEU A 522 9.14 29.73 -10.93
N TRP A 523 9.76 28.63 -11.34
CA TRP A 523 10.88 28.64 -12.28
C TRP A 523 10.46 29.14 -13.67
N ALA A 524 9.35 28.62 -14.21
CA ALA A 524 8.83 29.03 -15.51
C ALA A 524 8.45 30.53 -15.55
N SER A 525 7.78 31.05 -14.49
CA SER A 525 7.40 32.47 -14.40
C SER A 525 8.62 33.40 -14.37
N SER A 526 9.72 32.98 -13.71
CA SER A 526 10.99 33.73 -13.75
C SER A 526 11.57 33.82 -15.16
N LEU A 527 11.60 32.68 -15.88
CA LEU A 527 12.10 32.65 -17.25
C LEU A 527 11.21 33.45 -18.21
N LEU A 528 9.89 33.33 -18.09
CA LEU A 528 8.93 34.07 -18.91
C LEU A 528 9.07 35.58 -18.72
N LYS A 529 9.19 36.06 -17.47
CA LYS A 529 9.45 37.44 -17.15
C LYS A 529 10.69 37.98 -17.89
N ASP A 530 11.79 37.25 -17.82
CA ASP A 530 13.06 37.63 -18.44
C ASP A 530 12.98 37.57 -19.99
N LEU A 531 12.30 36.59 -20.58
CA LEU A 531 12.06 36.46 -22.01
C LEU A 531 11.20 37.62 -22.55
N TYR A 532 10.10 37.98 -21.86
CA TYR A 532 9.24 39.09 -22.27
C TYR A 532 9.95 40.43 -22.14
N ARG A 533 10.79 40.61 -21.12
CA ARG A 533 11.63 41.81 -21.00
C ARG A 533 12.59 41.92 -22.20
N LEU A 534 13.24 40.83 -22.62
CA LEU A 534 14.15 40.80 -23.77
C LEU A 534 13.43 41.04 -25.10
N SER A 535 12.16 40.69 -25.22
CA SER A 535 11.31 40.96 -26.40
C SER A 535 10.61 42.34 -26.38
N GLY A 536 10.73 43.08 -25.30
CA GLY A 536 10.05 44.38 -25.13
C GLY A 536 8.55 44.33 -24.88
N ASP A 537 8.00 43.16 -24.53
CA ASP A 537 6.58 42.95 -24.24
C ASP A 537 6.29 43.27 -22.76
N GLN A 538 6.07 44.55 -22.47
CA GLN A 538 5.87 45.05 -21.13
C GLN A 538 4.61 44.48 -20.44
N ALA A 539 3.56 44.15 -21.19
CA ALA A 539 2.32 43.64 -20.62
C ALA A 539 2.53 42.21 -20.07
N ASN A 540 3.16 41.32 -20.85
CA ASN A 540 3.44 39.96 -20.44
C ASN A 540 4.61 39.89 -19.43
N GLU A 541 5.56 40.85 -19.46
CA GLU A 541 6.60 40.98 -18.43
C GLU A 541 5.98 41.29 -17.06
N ALA A 542 5.05 42.24 -16.99
CA ALA A 542 4.35 42.60 -15.75
C ALA A 542 3.54 41.44 -15.18
N GLU A 543 2.86 40.66 -16.03
CA GLU A 543 2.13 39.46 -15.60
C GLU A 543 3.10 38.37 -15.11
N GLY A 544 4.21 38.11 -15.81
CA GLY A 544 5.27 37.22 -15.39
C GLY A 544 5.86 37.57 -14.02
N TYR A 545 6.08 38.87 -13.77
CA TYR A 545 6.54 39.37 -12.47
C TYR A 545 5.50 39.14 -11.37
N ARG A 546 4.22 39.44 -11.64
CA ARG A 546 3.12 39.22 -10.69
C ARG A 546 2.99 37.75 -10.29
N LEU A 547 3.00 36.86 -11.25
CA LEU A 547 2.93 35.40 -11.01
C LEU A 547 4.14 34.91 -10.21
N HIS A 548 5.36 35.30 -10.62
CA HIS A 548 6.58 34.93 -9.89
C HIS A 548 6.54 35.38 -8.43
N THR A 549 6.13 36.65 -8.19
CA THR A 549 6.01 37.18 -6.84
C THR A 549 4.97 36.43 -6.01
N SER A 550 3.82 36.10 -6.59
CA SER A 550 2.76 35.35 -5.92
C SER A 550 3.24 33.96 -5.49
N PHE A 551 3.86 33.19 -6.40
CA PHE A 551 4.40 31.85 -6.07
C PHE A 551 5.52 31.93 -5.04
N SER A 552 6.44 32.87 -5.17
CA SER A 552 7.55 33.08 -4.24
C SER A 552 7.06 33.39 -2.83
N GLN A 553 6.11 34.33 -2.69
CA GLN A 553 5.53 34.70 -1.40
C GLN A 553 4.76 33.55 -0.75
N SER A 554 3.97 32.80 -1.54
CA SER A 554 3.25 31.62 -1.05
C SER A 554 4.21 30.56 -0.50
N LEU A 555 5.26 30.21 -1.26
CA LEU A 555 6.26 29.22 -0.84
C LEU A 555 7.08 29.69 0.38
N LEU A 556 7.41 30.99 0.47
CA LEU A 556 8.12 31.55 1.63
C LEU A 556 7.26 31.53 2.88
N LYS A 557 5.98 31.90 2.76
CA LYS A 557 5.04 31.86 3.88
C LYS A 557 4.91 30.44 4.44
N ASP A 558 4.67 29.45 3.57
CA ASP A 558 4.55 28.06 3.98
C ASP A 558 5.88 27.52 4.58
N HIS A 559 7.04 27.93 4.03
CA HIS A 559 8.35 27.57 4.55
C HIS A 559 8.54 28.06 6.00
N ILE A 560 8.21 29.33 6.29
CA ILE A 560 8.28 29.89 7.64
C ILE A 560 7.33 29.15 8.59
N GLN A 561 6.08 28.93 8.18
CA GLN A 561 5.11 28.19 8.99
C GLN A 561 5.60 26.77 9.31
N SER A 562 6.12 26.06 8.31
CA SER A 562 6.65 24.71 8.44
C SER A 562 7.81 24.61 9.42
N SER A 563 8.75 25.61 9.38
CA SER A 563 9.92 25.61 10.25
C SER A 563 9.59 25.87 11.72
N GLN A 564 8.42 26.44 12.01
CA GLN A 564 7.95 26.75 13.36
C GLN A 564 7.21 25.58 14.02
N LEU A 565 6.84 24.54 13.26
CA LEU A 565 6.17 23.37 13.81
C LEU A 565 7.13 22.49 14.60
N SER A 566 6.64 21.92 15.71
CA SER A 566 7.39 20.94 16.50
C SER A 566 7.79 19.71 15.67
N GLU A 567 6.94 19.29 14.76
CA GLU A 567 7.11 18.15 13.85
C GLU A 567 8.28 18.36 12.86
N HIS A 568 8.69 19.62 12.63
CA HIS A 568 9.88 19.91 11.82
C HIS A 568 11.13 19.20 12.38
N GLY A 569 11.23 19.01 13.70
CA GLY A 569 12.31 18.28 14.35
C GLY A 569 12.47 16.82 13.90
N LEU A 570 11.44 16.22 13.26
CA LEU A 570 11.53 14.85 12.72
C LEU A 570 12.63 14.68 11.66
N ILE A 571 13.07 15.73 10.99
CA ILE A 571 14.18 15.64 10.03
C ILE A 571 15.49 15.18 10.66
N GLN A 572 15.63 15.26 11.98
CA GLN A 572 16.82 14.82 12.73
C GLN A 572 16.71 13.37 13.22
N TRP A 573 15.53 12.75 13.08
CA TRP A 573 15.29 11.39 13.52
C TRP A 573 15.83 10.38 12.49
N THR A 574 16.90 9.68 12.82
CA THR A 574 17.56 8.69 11.95
C THR A 574 17.65 7.30 12.56
N ASP A 575 17.52 7.18 13.87
CA ASP A 575 17.64 5.93 14.62
C ASP A 575 16.71 5.92 15.83
N GLY A 576 16.38 4.73 16.32
CA GLY A 576 15.53 4.53 17.49
C GLY A 576 14.03 4.69 17.22
N PRO A 577 13.20 4.66 18.26
CA PRO A 577 11.76 4.87 18.14
C PRO A 577 11.44 6.30 17.69
N CYS A 578 10.35 6.47 16.96
CA CYS A 578 9.91 7.79 16.52
C CYS A 578 9.68 8.73 17.73
N PRO A 579 10.24 9.95 17.71
CA PRO A 579 10.14 10.89 18.84
C PRO A 579 8.75 11.54 18.90
N PHE A 580 7.78 10.88 19.53
CA PHE A 580 6.42 11.42 19.71
C PHE A 580 6.31 12.51 20.78
N HIS A 581 7.31 12.64 21.66
CA HIS A 581 7.42 13.72 22.64
C HIS A 581 8.35 14.83 22.12
N LEU A 582 8.06 15.39 20.96
CA LEU A 582 8.66 16.65 20.55
C LEU A 582 8.14 17.72 21.51
N ASN A 583 9.00 18.06 22.48
CA ASN A 583 8.70 18.87 23.64
C ASN A 583 7.91 20.15 23.32
N THR A 584 6.78 20.31 23.96
CA THR A 584 6.13 21.59 24.24
C THR A 584 6.96 22.50 25.20
N SER A 585 8.19 22.11 25.53
CA SER A 585 9.04 22.77 26.55
C SER A 585 10.01 23.81 26.01
N SER A 586 10.08 24.08 24.69
CA SER A 586 10.97 25.13 24.16
C SER A 586 10.26 26.49 23.87
N ALA A 587 8.95 26.58 24.09
CA ALA A 587 8.20 27.83 23.84
C ALA A 587 8.08 28.75 25.09
N SER A 588 8.64 28.38 26.23
CA SER A 588 8.51 29.16 27.49
C SER A 588 9.80 29.82 28.02
N SER A 589 10.92 29.81 27.27
CA SER A 589 12.15 30.42 27.75
C SER A 589 12.64 31.67 27.00
N HIS A 590 11.82 32.26 26.10
CA HIS A 590 12.16 33.54 25.47
C HIS A 590 11.09 34.63 25.64
N ALA A 591 10.30 34.56 26.71
CA ALA A 591 9.36 35.62 27.06
C ALA A 591 9.72 36.26 28.44
N LEU A 592 11.00 36.44 28.72
CA LEU A 592 11.50 37.28 29.82
C LEU A 592 12.98 37.62 29.54
N LEU A 593 13.20 38.62 28.68
CA LEU A 593 14.28 39.63 28.81
C LEU A 593 14.03 40.70 27.74
#